data_a71c02cb58114d06c9ed40df0131a540
#
_entry.id   a71c02cb58114d06c9ed40df0131a540
#
_cell.length_a   1.000
_cell.length_b   1.000
_cell.length_c   1.000
_cell.angle_alpha   90.00
_cell.angle_beta   90.00
_cell.angle_gamma   90.00
#
_symmetry.space_group_name_H-M   'P 1'
#
loop_
_entity.id
_entity.type
_entity.pdbx_description
1 polymer ?
#
loop_
_entity_poly.entity_id
_entity_poly.type
_entity_poly.pdbx_seq_one_letter_code
_entity_poly.pdbx_strand_id
1 'polypeptide(L)'
;MDPFACEGCGVCEYVCPVEAITMKPAVAGELMLYSDGEKVFSTAQLKMGSGTSGMLVTEVKKQMKAATVDTELAIIDGSPGIGCPVIASLSGVDMVLIVAEPSISGISDMERVIKTAAKFGTKTAVCINKYDTNIENTE
;
A
#
# COMPACT_ATOMS: atom_id res chain seq x y z
N MET A 1 -2.38 -4.83 26.82
CA MET A 1 -2.16 -4.20 25.51
C MET A 1 -3.54 -4.00 24.88
N ASP A 2 -3.82 -2.83 24.33
CA ASP A 2 -5.09 -2.58 23.65
C ASP A 2 -5.09 -3.31 22.30
N PRO A 3 -5.99 -4.28 22.07
CA PRO A 3 -6.02 -5.05 20.82
C PRO A 3 -6.40 -4.21 19.60
N PHE A 4 -7.07 -3.06 19.79
CA PHE A 4 -7.45 -2.16 18.70
C PHE A 4 -6.35 -1.17 18.31
N ALA A 5 -5.38 -0.92 19.19
CA ALA A 5 -4.25 -0.05 18.93
C ALA A 5 -2.98 -0.83 18.53
N CYS A 6 -3.01 -2.15 18.56
CA CYS A 6 -1.85 -2.99 18.28
C CYS A 6 -1.71 -3.26 16.76
N GLU A 7 -0.65 -2.77 16.15
CA GLU A 7 -0.31 -2.99 14.75
C GLU A 7 0.42 -4.33 14.48
N GLY A 8 0.66 -5.14 15.51
CA GLY A 8 1.34 -6.43 15.35
C GLY A 8 2.80 -6.35 14.85
N CYS A 9 3.46 -5.22 15.03
CA CYS A 9 4.80 -4.96 14.46
C CYS A 9 5.95 -5.70 15.17
N GLY A 10 5.71 -6.34 16.32
CA GLY A 10 6.73 -7.12 17.07
C GLY A 10 7.77 -6.30 17.83
N VAL A 11 7.79 -4.97 17.70
CA VAL A 11 8.80 -4.12 18.35
C VAL A 11 8.81 -4.29 19.87
N CYS A 12 7.64 -4.39 20.49
CA CYS A 12 7.53 -4.57 21.95
C CYS A 12 8.13 -5.91 22.43
N GLU A 13 8.03 -6.98 21.65
CA GLU A 13 8.68 -8.27 21.92
C GLU A 13 10.20 -8.12 21.78
N TYR A 14 10.65 -7.50 20.69
CA TYR A 14 12.07 -7.31 20.41
C TYR A 14 12.81 -6.46 21.45
N VAL A 15 12.17 -5.40 21.98
CA VAL A 15 12.83 -4.48 22.93
C VAL A 15 12.61 -4.87 24.40
N CYS A 16 11.85 -5.93 24.71
CA CYS A 16 11.55 -6.33 26.06
C CYS A 16 12.78 -6.95 26.75
N PRO A 17 13.42 -6.30 27.74
CA PRO A 17 14.67 -6.79 28.31
C PRO A 17 14.51 -8.05 29.19
N VAL A 18 13.28 -8.36 29.54
CA VAL A 18 12.92 -9.52 30.39
C VAL A 18 12.09 -10.56 29.64
N GLU A 19 12.00 -10.47 28.32
CA GLU A 19 11.28 -11.41 27.44
C GLU A 19 9.83 -11.73 27.88
N ALA A 20 9.17 -10.76 28.53
CA ALA A 20 7.82 -10.94 29.08
C ALA A 20 6.70 -10.77 28.03
N ILE A 21 7.04 -10.45 26.79
CA ILE A 21 6.09 -10.21 25.70
C ILE A 21 6.33 -11.25 24.61
N THR A 22 5.27 -11.93 24.20
CA THR A 22 5.31 -12.91 23.11
C THR A 22 4.23 -12.60 22.09
N MET A 23 4.60 -12.56 20.81
CA MET A 23 3.66 -12.41 19.70
C MET A 23 2.95 -13.74 19.45
N LYS A 24 1.62 -13.67 19.33
CA LYS A 24 0.81 -14.82 18.95
C LYS A 24 0.26 -14.61 17.53
N PRO A 25 0.32 -15.63 16.65
CA PRO A 25 -0.32 -15.56 15.34
C PRO A 25 -1.81 -15.27 15.49
N ALA A 26 -2.29 -14.31 14.71
CA ALA A 26 -3.70 -13.98 14.62
C ALA A 26 -4.11 -13.81 13.17
N VAL A 27 -5.30 -14.29 12.81
CA VAL A 27 -5.86 -14.12 11.47
C VAL A 27 -6.45 -12.73 11.35
N ALA A 28 -5.70 -11.82 10.71
CA ALA A 28 -6.09 -10.43 10.51
C ALA A 28 -6.95 -10.22 9.25
N GLY A 29 -6.93 -11.15 8.30
CA GLY A 29 -7.67 -11.04 7.05
C GLY A 29 -7.51 -12.29 6.19
N GLU A 30 -8.00 -12.22 4.97
CA GLU A 30 -7.92 -13.29 3.97
C GLU A 30 -7.21 -12.78 2.72
N LEU A 31 -6.29 -13.59 2.19
CA LEU A 31 -5.67 -13.37 0.88
C LEU A 31 -6.45 -14.15 -0.17
N MET A 32 -6.72 -13.52 -1.30
CA MET A 32 -7.43 -14.12 -2.42
C MET A 32 -6.59 -14.02 -3.69
N LEU A 33 -6.45 -15.13 -4.40
CA LEU A 33 -5.72 -15.22 -5.65
C LEU A 33 -6.62 -15.79 -6.73
N TYR A 34 -6.72 -15.08 -7.84
CA TYR A 34 -7.47 -15.50 -9.02
C TYR A 34 -6.53 -15.57 -10.20
N SER A 35 -6.65 -16.60 -11.02
CA SER A 35 -5.87 -16.76 -12.25
C SER A 35 -6.71 -17.44 -13.32
N ASP A 36 -6.56 -16.98 -14.56
CA ASP A 36 -7.14 -17.60 -15.75
C ASP A 36 -6.06 -18.31 -16.62
N GLY A 37 -4.82 -18.39 -16.11
CA GLY A 37 -3.68 -18.97 -16.80
C GLY A 37 -2.82 -17.95 -17.53
N GLU A 38 -3.35 -16.77 -17.90
CA GLU A 38 -2.60 -15.67 -18.52
C GLU A 38 -2.44 -14.48 -17.56
N LYS A 39 -3.46 -14.22 -16.77
CA LYS A 39 -3.52 -13.09 -15.85
C LYS A 39 -3.68 -13.57 -14.42
N VAL A 40 -3.06 -12.83 -13.51
CA VAL A 40 -3.17 -13.08 -12.07
C VAL A 40 -3.74 -11.84 -11.41
N PHE A 41 -4.75 -12.02 -10.58
CA PHE A 41 -5.29 -11.00 -9.72
C PHE A 41 -5.15 -11.42 -8.26
N SER A 42 -4.34 -10.70 -7.51
CA SER A 42 -4.11 -10.89 -6.08
C SER A 42 -4.75 -9.76 -5.30
N THR A 43 -5.56 -10.09 -4.34
CA THR A 43 -6.24 -9.13 -3.47
C THR A 43 -6.35 -9.68 -2.05
N ALA A 44 -6.83 -8.87 -1.13
CA ALA A 44 -7.07 -9.29 0.25
C ALA A 44 -8.17 -8.49 0.91
N GLN A 45 -8.77 -9.08 1.93
CA GLN A 45 -9.74 -8.43 2.78
C GLN A 45 -9.30 -8.49 4.24
N LEU A 46 -9.09 -7.32 4.85
CA LEU A 46 -8.84 -7.21 6.28
C LEU A 46 -10.12 -7.40 7.08
N LYS A 47 -10.00 -8.03 8.24
CA LYS A 47 -11.05 -8.00 9.25
C LYS A 47 -11.21 -6.59 9.79
N MET A 48 -12.44 -6.16 10.00
CA MET A 48 -12.73 -4.85 10.57
C MET A 48 -12.02 -4.68 11.93
N GLY A 49 -11.33 -3.55 12.11
CA GLY A 49 -10.55 -3.25 13.31
C GLY A 49 -9.14 -3.85 13.36
N SER A 50 -8.71 -4.56 12.32
CA SER A 50 -7.31 -5.01 12.22
C SER A 50 -6.41 -3.89 11.74
N GLY A 51 -5.30 -3.62 12.46
CA GLY A 51 -4.38 -2.51 12.17
C GLY A 51 -3.33 -2.77 11.07
N THR A 52 -3.13 -3.98 10.64
CA THR A 52 -1.97 -4.45 9.84
C THR A 52 -2.05 -4.17 8.33
N SER A 53 -2.63 -3.04 7.90
CA SER A 53 -2.92 -2.74 6.50
C SER A 53 -1.67 -2.71 5.59
N GLY A 54 -0.54 -2.17 6.07
CA GLY A 54 0.71 -2.17 5.29
C GLY A 54 1.32 -3.56 5.10
N MET A 55 1.22 -4.42 6.12
CA MET A 55 1.64 -5.82 6.01
C MET A 55 0.76 -6.58 5.02
N LEU A 56 -0.55 -6.32 5.02
CA LEU A 56 -1.47 -6.95 4.07
C LEU A 56 -1.10 -6.63 2.62
N VAL A 57 -0.84 -5.37 2.30
CA VAL A 57 -0.38 -4.96 0.95
C VAL A 57 0.90 -5.69 0.56
N THR A 58 1.83 -5.84 1.50
CA THR A 58 3.07 -6.57 1.26
C THR A 58 2.80 -8.05 0.94
N GLU A 59 1.89 -8.70 1.66
CA GLU A 59 1.54 -10.10 1.41
C GLU A 59 0.79 -10.29 0.08
N VAL A 60 -0.12 -9.36 -0.29
CA VAL A 60 -0.78 -9.34 -1.60
C VAL A 60 0.26 -9.28 -2.73
N LYS A 61 1.27 -8.41 -2.60
CA LYS A 61 2.35 -8.28 -3.59
C LYS A 61 3.22 -9.54 -3.67
N LYS A 62 3.55 -10.14 -2.53
CA LYS A 62 4.29 -11.41 -2.49
C LYS A 62 3.51 -12.54 -3.15
N GLN A 63 2.23 -12.66 -2.85
CA GLN A 63 1.34 -13.67 -3.43
C GLN A 63 1.25 -13.51 -4.96
N MET A 64 1.04 -12.29 -5.44
CA MET A 64 1.04 -11.99 -6.87
C MET A 64 2.37 -12.41 -7.52
N LYS A 65 3.50 -11.98 -6.95
CA LYS A 65 4.84 -12.28 -7.48
C LYS A 65 5.15 -13.77 -7.50
N ALA A 66 4.67 -14.53 -6.51
CA ALA A 66 4.85 -15.99 -6.47
C ALA A 66 4.00 -16.73 -7.50
N ALA A 67 2.86 -16.16 -7.89
CA ALA A 67 1.92 -16.76 -8.84
C ALA A 67 2.19 -16.36 -10.30
N THR A 68 3.04 -15.35 -10.54
CA THR A 68 3.34 -14.86 -11.89
C THR A 68 4.69 -15.39 -12.37
N VAL A 69 4.72 -15.86 -13.61
CA VAL A 69 5.94 -16.24 -14.34
C VAL A 69 5.98 -15.39 -15.61
N ASP A 70 7.11 -14.70 -15.86
CA ASP A 70 7.37 -13.89 -17.08
C ASP A 70 6.29 -12.82 -17.37
N THR A 71 5.90 -12.06 -16.36
CA THR A 71 4.92 -10.98 -16.49
C THR A 71 5.58 -9.69 -16.97
N GLU A 72 5.12 -9.14 -18.10
CA GLU A 72 5.61 -7.88 -18.68
C GLU A 72 5.13 -6.66 -17.90
N LEU A 73 3.94 -6.71 -17.33
CA LEU A 73 3.31 -5.60 -16.62
C LEU A 73 2.59 -6.07 -15.35
N ALA A 74 2.88 -5.44 -14.22
CA ALA A 74 2.12 -5.58 -12.99
C ALA A 74 1.57 -4.22 -12.55
N ILE A 75 0.27 -4.17 -12.26
CA ILE A 75 -0.40 -2.97 -11.78
C ILE A 75 -0.78 -3.17 -10.32
N ILE A 76 -0.38 -2.23 -9.46
CA ILE A 76 -0.69 -2.23 -8.04
C ILE A 76 -1.62 -1.05 -7.76
N ASP A 77 -2.85 -1.35 -7.37
CA ASP A 77 -3.79 -0.33 -6.91
C ASP A 77 -3.38 0.16 -5.52
N GLY A 78 -2.91 1.40 -5.47
CA GLY A 78 -2.38 2.02 -4.26
C GLY A 78 -3.47 2.69 -3.43
N SER A 79 -3.39 2.54 -2.11
CA SER A 79 -4.28 3.26 -1.20
C SER A 79 -4.05 4.78 -1.26
N PRO A 80 -5.06 5.60 -0.98
CA PRO A 80 -4.89 7.04 -0.84
C PRO A 80 -4.07 7.40 0.43
N GLY A 81 -3.52 8.62 0.44
CA GLY A 81 -2.78 9.17 1.58
C GLY A 81 -1.29 8.85 1.57
N ILE A 82 -0.67 8.78 2.74
CA ILE A 82 0.79 8.58 2.93
C ILE A 82 1.13 7.55 4.00
N GLY A 83 0.15 6.79 4.46
CA GLY A 83 0.32 5.78 5.51
C GLY A 83 1.08 4.52 5.08
N CYS A 84 1.19 3.57 5.99
CA CYS A 84 1.90 2.31 5.76
C CYS A 84 1.44 1.54 4.50
N PRO A 85 0.14 1.49 4.13
CA PRO A 85 -0.29 0.82 2.90
C PRO A 85 0.26 1.48 1.64
N VAL A 86 0.33 2.83 1.61
CA VAL A 86 0.92 3.58 0.49
C VAL A 86 2.41 3.26 0.36
N ILE A 87 3.14 3.32 1.47
CA ILE A 87 4.57 2.96 1.52
C ILE A 87 4.79 1.53 1.01
N ALA A 88 3.96 0.59 1.45
CA ALA A 88 4.03 -0.80 0.99
C ALA A 88 3.71 -0.94 -0.50
N SER A 89 2.77 -0.15 -1.04
CA SER A 89 2.44 -0.12 -2.47
C SER A 89 3.61 0.42 -3.31
N LEU A 90 4.24 1.52 -2.86
CA LEU A 90 5.35 2.18 -3.56
C LEU A 90 6.66 1.38 -3.51
N SER A 91 6.86 0.54 -2.51
CA SER A 91 8.11 -0.21 -2.33
C SER A 91 8.33 -1.22 -3.45
N GLY A 92 9.47 -1.11 -4.16
CA GLY A 92 9.90 -2.08 -5.18
C GLY A 92 9.07 -2.06 -6.47
N VAL A 93 8.51 -0.90 -6.83
CA VAL A 93 7.88 -0.66 -8.14
C VAL A 93 8.82 0.13 -9.04
N ASP A 94 8.73 -0.06 -10.35
CA ASP A 94 9.56 0.64 -11.34
C ASP A 94 9.06 2.06 -11.63
N MET A 95 7.73 2.27 -11.50
CA MET A 95 7.09 3.54 -11.76
C MET A 95 5.88 3.75 -10.85
N VAL A 96 5.64 4.98 -10.44
CA VAL A 96 4.44 5.42 -9.71
C VAL A 96 3.64 6.37 -10.60
N LEU A 97 2.39 6.03 -10.88
CA LEU A 97 1.43 6.93 -11.48
C LEU A 97 0.52 7.48 -10.39
N ILE A 98 0.61 8.77 -10.12
CA ILE A 98 -0.24 9.46 -9.16
C ILE A 98 -1.45 10.02 -9.91
N VAL A 99 -2.65 9.58 -9.53
CA VAL A 99 -3.91 10.11 -10.06
C VAL A 99 -4.45 11.11 -9.04
N ALA A 100 -4.51 12.39 -9.42
CA ALA A 100 -4.94 13.47 -8.56
C ALA A 100 -6.13 14.23 -9.16
N GLU A 101 -6.95 14.84 -8.31
CA GLU A 101 -8.00 15.78 -8.73
C GLU A 101 -7.51 17.22 -8.47
N PRO A 102 -7.92 18.22 -9.27
CA PRO A 102 -7.48 19.61 -9.15
C PRO A 102 -8.17 20.35 -8.00
N SER A 103 -8.25 19.73 -6.84
CA SER A 103 -8.70 20.32 -5.59
C SER A 103 -7.51 20.67 -4.69
N ILE A 104 -7.69 21.63 -3.78
CA ILE A 104 -6.63 22.02 -2.84
C ILE A 104 -6.12 20.82 -2.05
N SER A 105 -7.02 19.94 -1.59
CA SER A 105 -6.65 18.70 -0.90
C SER A 105 -5.96 17.72 -1.80
N GLY A 106 -6.45 17.53 -3.04
CA GLY A 106 -5.85 16.63 -4.03
C GLY A 106 -4.42 17.03 -4.40
N ILE A 107 -4.17 18.32 -4.59
CA ILE A 107 -2.82 18.87 -4.85
C ILE A 107 -1.90 18.64 -3.65
N SER A 108 -2.36 18.95 -2.45
CA SER A 108 -1.58 18.73 -1.23
C SER A 108 -1.21 17.26 -1.03
N ASP A 109 -2.16 16.36 -1.23
CA ASP A 109 -1.92 14.92 -1.10
C ASP A 109 -0.98 14.40 -2.21
N MET A 110 -1.15 14.86 -3.45
CA MET A 110 -0.24 14.58 -4.57
C MET A 110 1.20 14.96 -4.22
N GLU A 111 1.45 16.17 -3.73
CA GLU A 111 2.78 16.61 -3.34
C GLU A 111 3.41 15.72 -2.27
N ARG A 112 2.62 15.29 -1.29
CA ARG A 112 3.08 14.41 -0.21
C ARG A 112 3.46 13.03 -0.75
N VAL A 113 2.67 12.48 -1.68
CA VAL A 113 2.97 11.21 -2.33
C VAL A 113 4.22 11.31 -3.20
N ILE A 114 4.38 12.40 -3.98
CA ILE A 114 5.60 12.66 -4.77
C ILE A 114 6.84 12.67 -3.87
N LYS A 115 6.79 13.42 -2.75
CA LYS A 115 7.90 13.47 -1.78
C LYS A 115 8.20 12.09 -1.17
N THR A 116 7.18 11.26 -0.99
CA THR A 116 7.33 9.90 -0.48
C THR A 116 7.94 8.98 -1.53
N ALA A 117 7.45 9.02 -2.78
CA ALA A 117 7.97 8.23 -3.89
C ALA A 117 9.45 8.56 -4.19
N ALA A 118 9.82 9.84 -4.09
CA ALA A 118 11.21 10.29 -4.29
C ALA A 118 12.19 9.63 -3.31
N LYS A 119 11.77 9.29 -2.08
CA LYS A 119 12.61 8.57 -1.10
C LYS A 119 12.95 7.14 -1.55
N PHE A 120 12.16 6.55 -2.42
CA PHE A 120 12.39 5.23 -3.00
C PHE A 120 13.18 5.28 -4.31
N GLY A 121 13.49 6.49 -4.83
CA GLY A 121 14.16 6.66 -6.12
C GLY A 121 13.32 6.22 -7.31
N THR A 122 12.00 6.09 -7.14
CA THR A 122 11.08 5.58 -8.15
C THR A 122 10.67 6.67 -9.14
N LYS A 123 10.60 6.33 -10.42
CA LYS A 123 10.06 7.23 -11.45
C LYS A 123 8.61 7.56 -11.14
N THR A 124 8.25 8.83 -11.25
CA THR A 124 6.90 9.29 -10.92
C THR A 124 6.29 10.03 -12.11
N ALA A 125 5.05 9.73 -12.41
CA ALA A 125 4.21 10.47 -13.34
C ALA A 125 2.93 10.90 -12.64
N VAL A 126 2.31 11.97 -13.12
CA VAL A 126 1.06 12.50 -12.57
C VAL A 126 -0.01 12.48 -13.67
N CYS A 127 -1.20 12.03 -13.31
CA CYS A 127 -2.40 12.12 -14.12
C CYS A 127 -3.42 12.99 -13.37
N ILE A 128 -3.88 14.07 -14.00
CA ILE A 128 -4.92 14.92 -13.43
C ILE A 128 -6.27 14.41 -13.93
N ASN A 129 -7.02 13.83 -13.01
CA ASN A 129 -8.38 13.36 -13.25
C ASN A 129 -9.37 14.49 -12.97
N LYS A 130 -10.50 14.52 -13.68
CA LYS A 130 -11.55 15.55 -13.54
C LYS A 130 -10.99 16.98 -13.70
N TYR A 131 -10.09 17.18 -14.66
CA TYR A 131 -9.40 18.45 -14.91
C TYR A 131 -10.36 19.62 -15.13
N ASP A 132 -11.54 19.32 -15.66
CA ASP A 132 -12.62 20.26 -15.98
C ASP A 132 -13.34 20.82 -14.75
N THR A 133 -13.14 20.23 -13.57
CA THR A 133 -13.76 20.70 -12.33
C THR A 133 -13.09 21.95 -11.74
N ASN A 134 -11.81 22.17 -12.06
CA ASN A 134 -11.05 23.36 -11.65
C ASN A 134 -9.85 23.59 -12.57
N ILE A 135 -10.07 24.33 -13.65
CA ILE A 135 -9.06 24.57 -14.69
C ILE A 135 -7.90 25.41 -14.14
N GLU A 136 -8.16 26.39 -13.28
CA GLU A 136 -7.12 27.25 -12.70
C GLU A 136 -6.07 26.46 -11.88
N ASN A 137 -6.48 25.39 -11.23
CA ASN A 137 -5.58 24.55 -10.45
C ASN A 137 -4.94 23.41 -11.29
N THR A 138 -5.29 23.31 -12.55
CA THR A 138 -4.76 22.28 -13.45
C THR A 138 -3.55 22.77 -14.24
N GLU A 139 -3.42 24.09 -14.44
CA GLU A 139 -2.30 24.78 -15.09
C GLU A 139 -1.18 25.13 -14.09
#